data_2a9ff869d93c877a27bc8e4d693ba2e7
#
_entry.id   2a9ff869d93c877a27bc8e4d693ba2e7
#
_cell.length_a   1.000
_cell.length_b   1.000
_cell.length_c   1.000
_cell.angle_alpha   90.00
_cell.angle_beta   90.00
_cell.angle_gamma   90.00
#
_symmetry.space_group_name_H-M   'P 1'
#
loop_
_entity.id
_entity.type
_entity.pdbx_description
1 polymer ?
#
loop_
_entity_poly.entity_id
_entity_poly.type
_entity_poly.pdbx_seq_one_letter_code
_entity_poly.pdbx_strand_id
1 'polypeptide(L)'
;MTTARPKKNRPVGTISLVSAGPGDPELLTIRATILLEAADAVVADSDVVDIATRYAPQAQLVSVVDEDGLPLDNPARAKKVVERARAGDNVVRLYSGDPILDGSIATEAAVLNRSKLGFEVAPGVSQVSGVAAYAGFPLMSPTAREVRIIEADAVTDWAELASPRFTVIIPDGADKAVEISKALLAAGRKADTPI
;
A
#
# COMPACT_ATOMS: atom_id res chain seq x y z
N MET A 1 -31.65 16.56 -7.76
CA MET A 1 -30.41 17.37 -7.86
C MET A 1 -30.22 18.13 -6.56
N THR A 2 -29.44 17.59 -5.63
CA THR A 2 -29.18 18.27 -4.36
C THR A 2 -27.94 19.12 -4.52
N THR A 3 -28.12 20.41 -4.66
CA THR A 3 -27.03 21.39 -4.73
C THR A 3 -26.33 21.46 -3.38
N ALA A 4 -25.11 20.91 -3.31
CA ALA A 4 -24.27 21.06 -2.15
C ALA A 4 -24.00 22.56 -1.89
N ARG A 5 -24.43 23.07 -0.73
CA ARG A 5 -24.12 24.42 -0.27
C ARG A 5 -22.61 24.62 -0.16
N PRO A 6 -22.05 25.76 -0.60
CA PRO A 6 -20.63 26.05 -0.42
C PRO A 6 -20.30 26.10 1.08
N LYS A 7 -19.39 25.23 1.51
CA LYS A 7 -18.90 25.10 2.91
C LYS A 7 -17.90 26.23 3.22
N LYS A 8 -18.36 27.49 3.34
CA LYS A 8 -17.53 28.61 3.85
C LYS A 8 -17.34 28.47 5.36
N ASN A 9 -16.08 28.39 5.82
CA ASN A 9 -15.62 28.37 7.23
C ASN A 9 -15.73 27.01 7.97
N ARG A 10 -15.41 25.88 7.35
CA ARG A 10 -15.06 24.70 8.14
C ARG A 10 -13.59 24.74 8.61
N PRO A 11 -13.29 24.26 9.81
CA PRO A 11 -11.90 24.01 10.19
C PRO A 11 -11.28 23.00 9.23
N VAL A 12 -9.97 23.02 9.12
CA VAL A 12 -9.23 22.00 8.33
C VAL A 12 -9.60 20.62 8.86
N GLY A 13 -9.92 19.70 7.96
CA GLY A 13 -10.25 18.33 8.30
C GLY A 13 -9.03 17.48 8.65
N THR A 14 -9.26 16.23 8.98
CA THR A 14 -8.21 15.26 9.31
C THR A 14 -7.67 14.57 8.07
N ILE A 15 -6.44 14.05 8.16
CA ILE A 15 -5.83 13.24 7.13
C ILE A 15 -5.38 11.92 7.78
N SER A 16 -5.82 10.80 7.19
CA SER A 16 -5.41 9.47 7.60
C SER A 16 -4.81 8.73 6.40
N LEU A 17 -3.55 8.29 6.54
CA LEU A 17 -2.85 7.45 5.58
C LEU A 17 -3.08 6.00 6.00
N VAL A 18 -3.82 5.24 5.20
CA VAL A 18 -4.38 3.93 5.58
C VAL A 18 -3.92 2.86 4.62
N SER A 19 -3.32 1.79 5.15
CA SER A 19 -3.00 0.59 4.40
C SER A 19 -4.26 -0.27 4.21
N ALA A 20 -4.55 -0.70 2.99
CA ALA A 20 -5.62 -1.64 2.70
C ALA A 20 -5.20 -3.11 2.91
N GLY A 21 -3.91 -3.37 3.15
CA GLY A 21 -3.41 -4.72 3.30
C GLY A 21 -3.24 -5.46 1.97
N PRO A 22 -3.16 -6.80 1.99
CA PRO A 22 -2.76 -7.61 0.83
C PRO A 22 -3.85 -7.82 -0.23
N GLY A 23 -4.97 -7.10 -0.15
CA GLY A 23 -6.07 -7.15 -1.11
C GLY A 23 -7.34 -7.81 -0.59
N ASP A 24 -7.26 -8.66 0.42
CA ASP A 24 -8.45 -9.21 1.08
C ASP A 24 -9.08 -8.16 2.02
N PRO A 25 -10.33 -7.71 1.75
CA PRO A 25 -10.99 -6.71 2.58
C PRO A 25 -11.23 -7.17 4.04
N GLU A 26 -11.22 -8.46 4.32
CA GLU A 26 -11.34 -9.00 5.69
C GLU A 26 -10.03 -8.87 6.50
N LEU A 27 -8.92 -8.53 5.83
CA LEU A 27 -7.64 -8.24 6.48
C LEU A 27 -7.42 -6.75 6.79
N LEU A 28 -8.43 -5.91 6.60
CA LEU A 28 -8.38 -4.55 7.11
C LEU A 28 -8.25 -4.55 8.63
N THR A 29 -7.41 -3.67 9.14
CA THR A 29 -7.37 -3.46 10.60
C THR A 29 -8.64 -2.76 11.07
N ILE A 30 -9.04 -2.99 12.31
CA ILE A 30 -10.16 -2.27 12.94
C ILE A 30 -9.94 -0.75 12.84
N ARG A 31 -8.69 -0.27 12.97
CA ARG A 31 -8.40 1.15 12.81
C ARG A 31 -8.70 1.64 11.41
N ALA A 32 -8.32 0.87 10.39
CA ALA A 32 -8.59 1.21 9.00
C ALA A 32 -10.11 1.31 8.73
N THR A 33 -10.91 0.36 9.21
CA THR A 33 -12.37 0.39 9.04
C THR A 33 -13.01 1.60 9.71
N ILE A 34 -12.62 1.93 10.95
CA ILE A 34 -13.12 3.10 11.68
C ILE A 34 -12.81 4.40 10.90
N LEU A 35 -11.61 4.52 10.34
CA LEU A 35 -11.22 5.71 9.58
C LEU A 35 -11.97 5.83 8.25
N LEU A 36 -12.18 4.71 7.55
CA LEU A 36 -12.95 4.67 6.30
C LEU A 36 -14.41 5.03 6.54
N GLU A 37 -15.04 4.47 7.57
CA GLU A 37 -16.43 4.77 7.94
C GLU A 37 -16.63 6.25 8.30
N ALA A 38 -15.63 6.90 8.88
CA ALA A 38 -15.68 8.31 9.27
C ALA A 38 -15.23 9.27 8.16
N ALA A 39 -14.81 8.78 6.99
CA ALA A 39 -14.28 9.60 5.92
C ALA A 39 -15.37 10.41 5.19
N ASP A 40 -15.10 11.69 4.92
CA ASP A 40 -15.86 12.50 3.98
C ASP A 40 -15.37 12.31 2.54
N ALA A 41 -14.09 12.00 2.36
CA ALA A 41 -13.46 11.75 1.07
C ALA A 41 -12.39 10.65 1.15
N VAL A 42 -12.30 9.83 0.12
CA VAL A 42 -11.27 8.79 -0.02
C VAL A 42 -10.49 9.01 -1.31
N VAL A 43 -9.15 9.05 -1.18
CA VAL A 43 -8.19 8.99 -2.27
C VAL A 43 -7.59 7.60 -2.26
N ALA A 44 -8.03 6.70 -3.12
CA ALA A 44 -7.65 5.29 -3.14
C ALA A 44 -6.75 4.97 -4.33
N ASP A 45 -5.83 4.01 -4.17
CA ASP A 45 -5.17 3.38 -5.30
C ASP A 45 -6.19 2.58 -6.12
N SER A 46 -5.95 2.40 -7.41
CA SER A 46 -6.93 1.86 -8.35
C SER A 46 -7.41 0.44 -8.02
N ASP A 47 -6.54 -0.35 -7.46
CA ASP A 47 -6.77 -1.76 -7.10
C ASP A 47 -7.48 -1.97 -5.76
N VAL A 48 -7.66 -0.90 -4.97
CA VAL A 48 -8.36 -0.93 -3.68
C VAL A 48 -9.61 -0.05 -3.64
N VAL A 49 -10.10 0.39 -4.80
CA VAL A 49 -11.32 1.19 -4.94
C VAL A 49 -12.56 0.44 -4.42
N ASP A 50 -12.63 -0.87 -4.65
CA ASP A 50 -13.73 -1.70 -4.16
C ASP A 50 -13.78 -1.75 -2.63
N ILE A 51 -12.60 -1.78 -1.99
CA ILE A 51 -12.48 -1.69 -0.52
C ILE A 51 -12.99 -0.32 -0.04
N ALA A 52 -12.55 0.76 -0.70
CA ALA A 52 -13.02 2.11 -0.37
C ALA A 52 -14.55 2.21 -0.49
N THR A 53 -15.13 1.69 -1.57
CA THR A 53 -16.58 1.70 -1.81
C THR A 53 -17.35 0.90 -0.76
N ARG A 54 -16.80 -0.25 -0.34
CA ARG A 54 -17.42 -1.12 0.65
C ARG A 54 -17.44 -0.52 2.05
N TYR A 55 -16.32 0.07 2.49
CA TYR A 55 -16.14 0.53 3.88
C TYR A 55 -16.35 2.03 4.07
N ALA A 56 -16.39 2.80 2.99
CA ALA A 56 -16.68 4.24 3.01
C ALA A 56 -17.78 4.61 2.02
N PRO A 57 -18.98 3.96 2.03
CA PRO A 57 -20.02 4.14 1.02
C PRO A 57 -20.60 5.58 0.99
N GLN A 58 -20.41 6.36 2.05
CA GLN A 58 -20.86 7.74 2.17
C GLN A 58 -19.79 8.76 1.74
N ALA A 59 -18.54 8.32 1.61
CA ALA A 59 -17.44 9.19 1.25
C ALA A 59 -17.43 9.49 -0.25
N GLN A 60 -16.96 10.67 -0.60
CA GLN A 60 -16.67 10.99 -2.00
C GLN A 60 -15.38 10.29 -2.42
N LEU A 61 -15.45 9.38 -3.37
CA LEU A 61 -14.26 8.84 -4.00
C LEU A 61 -13.64 9.91 -4.91
N VAL A 62 -12.37 10.26 -4.63
CA VAL A 62 -11.64 11.30 -5.36
C VAL A 62 -10.88 10.66 -6.51
N SER A 63 -11.07 11.17 -7.72
CA SER A 63 -10.36 10.68 -8.91
C SER A 63 -8.84 10.84 -8.75
N VAL A 64 -8.11 9.76 -9.04
CA VAL A 64 -6.65 9.68 -9.04
C VAL A 64 -6.07 9.51 -10.44
N VAL A 65 -6.84 9.90 -11.46
CA VAL A 65 -6.37 9.98 -12.85
C VAL A 65 -6.37 11.44 -13.30
N ASP A 66 -5.54 11.74 -14.29
CA ASP A 66 -5.47 13.04 -14.94
C ASP A 66 -6.57 13.20 -16.01
N GLU A 67 -6.47 14.29 -16.81
CA GLU A 67 -7.42 14.60 -17.89
C GLU A 67 -7.38 13.57 -19.03
N ASP A 68 -6.24 12.88 -19.20
CA ASP A 68 -6.04 11.84 -20.21
C ASP A 68 -6.41 10.44 -19.69
N GLY A 69 -6.83 10.32 -18.42
CA GLY A 69 -7.19 9.07 -17.77
C GLY A 69 -6.00 8.28 -17.25
N LEU A 70 -4.81 8.88 -17.21
CA LEU A 70 -3.60 8.23 -16.69
C LEU A 70 -3.52 8.39 -15.16
N PRO A 71 -2.97 7.38 -14.45
CA PRO A 71 -2.83 7.46 -13.01
C PRO A 71 -1.96 8.65 -12.57
N LEU A 72 -2.44 9.40 -11.59
CA LEU A 72 -1.65 10.45 -10.95
C LEU A 72 -0.45 9.86 -10.21
N ASP A 73 0.68 10.59 -10.21
CA ASP A 73 1.82 10.27 -9.37
C ASP A 73 1.54 10.53 -7.88
N ASN A 74 2.41 10.02 -6.99
CA ASN A 74 2.24 10.19 -5.54
C ASN A 74 2.17 11.66 -5.10
N PRO A 75 3.00 12.61 -5.60
CA PRO A 75 2.85 14.03 -5.29
C PRO A 75 1.49 14.62 -5.68
N ALA A 76 0.95 14.25 -6.83
CA ALA A 76 -0.34 14.75 -7.30
C ALA A 76 -1.49 14.17 -6.46
N ARG A 77 -1.44 12.88 -6.09
CA ARG A 77 -2.40 12.28 -5.14
C ARG A 77 -2.38 12.98 -3.80
N ALA A 78 -1.18 13.25 -3.24
CA ALA A 78 -1.05 13.98 -1.98
C ALA A 78 -1.63 15.41 -2.06
N LYS A 79 -1.50 16.11 -3.20
CA LYS A 79 -2.16 17.40 -3.41
C LYS A 79 -3.69 17.30 -3.33
N LYS A 80 -4.29 16.24 -3.89
CA LYS A 80 -5.74 15.98 -3.76
C LYS A 80 -6.14 15.80 -2.30
N VAL A 81 -5.34 15.05 -1.51
CA VAL A 81 -5.56 14.90 -0.07
C VAL A 81 -5.53 16.26 0.64
N VAL A 82 -4.51 17.09 0.35
CA VAL A 82 -4.38 18.45 0.91
C VAL A 82 -5.57 19.34 0.57
N GLU A 83 -5.99 19.34 -0.69
CA GLU A 83 -7.13 20.12 -1.18
C GLU A 83 -8.41 19.76 -0.41
N ARG A 84 -8.70 18.48 -0.26
CA ARG A 84 -9.89 17.99 0.45
C ARG A 84 -9.84 18.34 1.94
N ALA A 85 -8.71 18.09 2.61
CA ALA A 85 -8.55 18.42 4.01
C ALA A 85 -8.71 19.92 4.27
N ARG A 86 -8.17 20.79 3.40
CA ARG A 86 -8.37 22.24 3.50
C ARG A 86 -9.82 22.68 3.26
N ALA A 87 -10.58 21.89 2.51
CA ALA A 87 -12.03 22.10 2.36
C ALA A 87 -12.84 21.67 3.59
N GLY A 88 -12.18 21.10 4.61
CA GLY A 88 -12.77 20.67 5.87
C GLY A 88 -13.28 19.23 5.87
N ASP A 89 -12.79 18.40 4.95
CA ASP A 89 -13.14 16.98 4.90
C ASP A 89 -12.19 16.13 5.75
N ASN A 90 -12.73 15.08 6.39
CA ASN A 90 -11.92 13.99 6.91
C ASN A 90 -11.52 13.10 5.73
N VAL A 91 -10.23 13.10 5.40
CA VAL A 91 -9.71 12.45 4.20
C VAL A 91 -8.97 11.18 4.55
N VAL A 92 -9.33 10.09 3.92
CA VAL A 92 -8.54 8.87 3.91
C VAL A 92 -7.78 8.77 2.60
N ARG A 93 -6.46 8.62 2.68
CA ARG A 93 -5.62 8.14 1.59
C ARG A 93 -5.46 6.63 1.78
N LEU A 94 -6.11 5.84 0.94
CA LEU A 94 -6.10 4.38 1.01
C LEU A 94 -5.06 3.83 0.03
N TYR A 95 -4.04 3.18 0.59
CA TYR A 95 -2.95 2.56 -0.16
C TYR A 95 -3.22 1.07 -0.39
N SER A 96 -2.87 0.56 -1.55
CA SER A 96 -2.67 -0.86 -1.77
C SER A 96 -1.48 -1.37 -0.96
N GLY A 97 -1.58 -2.57 -0.42
CA GLY A 97 -0.47 -3.20 0.31
C GLY A 97 -0.07 -2.50 1.59
N ASP A 98 1.23 -2.45 1.82
CA ASP A 98 1.86 -1.83 2.98
C ASP A 98 2.81 -0.70 2.54
N PRO A 99 2.32 0.55 2.56
CA PRO A 99 3.07 1.71 2.07
C PRO A 99 4.28 2.08 2.93
N ILE A 100 4.42 1.48 4.12
CA ILE A 100 5.61 1.62 4.95
C ILE A 100 6.72 0.69 4.44
N LEU A 101 6.35 -0.52 4.02
CA LEU A 101 7.31 -1.51 3.55
C LEU A 101 7.89 -1.14 2.17
N ASP A 102 7.03 -0.71 1.23
CA ASP A 102 7.44 -0.33 -0.13
C ASP A 102 7.93 1.13 -0.23
N GLY A 103 7.77 1.90 0.84
CA GLY A 103 8.22 3.30 0.90
C GLY A 103 7.35 4.29 0.12
N SER A 104 6.25 3.87 -0.49
CA SER A 104 5.37 4.74 -1.30
C SER A 104 4.80 5.91 -0.49
N ILE A 105 4.58 5.72 0.80
CA ILE A 105 4.10 6.76 1.72
C ILE A 105 5.07 7.95 1.84
N ALA A 106 6.38 7.74 1.67
CA ALA A 106 7.39 8.77 1.99
C ALA A 106 7.23 10.04 1.16
N THR A 107 6.97 9.89 -0.14
CA THR A 107 6.78 11.01 -1.07
C THR A 107 5.51 11.81 -0.74
N GLU A 108 4.41 11.11 -0.45
CA GLU A 108 3.13 11.75 -0.09
C GLU A 108 3.24 12.45 1.27
N ALA A 109 3.83 11.80 2.28
CA ALA A 109 4.07 12.38 3.60
C ALA A 109 4.94 13.66 3.52
N ALA A 110 5.93 13.70 2.62
CA ALA A 110 6.73 14.89 2.40
C ALA A 110 5.89 16.08 1.84
N VAL A 111 4.91 15.82 0.98
CA VAL A 111 3.96 16.85 0.50
C VAL A 111 3.08 17.35 1.64
N LEU A 112 2.53 16.45 2.46
CA LEU A 112 1.69 16.79 3.61
C LEU A 112 2.46 17.64 4.62
N ASN A 113 3.69 17.26 4.96
CA ASN A 113 4.55 18.03 5.85
C ASN A 113 4.84 19.44 5.33
N ARG A 114 5.15 19.59 4.04
CA ARG A 114 5.34 20.92 3.42
C ARG A 114 4.06 21.77 3.47
N SER A 115 2.90 21.12 3.42
CA SER A 115 1.60 21.78 3.53
C SER A 115 1.22 22.17 4.95
N LYS A 116 2.03 21.80 5.94
CA LYS A 116 1.82 22.01 7.39
C LYS A 116 0.51 21.40 7.91
N LEU A 117 0.08 20.30 7.30
CA LEU A 117 -1.06 19.51 7.73
C LEU A 117 -0.57 18.28 8.49
N GLY A 118 -1.12 18.07 9.68
CA GLY A 118 -0.90 16.84 10.44
C GLY A 118 -1.63 15.69 9.80
N PHE A 119 -1.08 14.48 9.93
CA PHE A 119 -1.72 13.25 9.50
C PHE A 119 -1.42 12.12 10.49
N GLU A 120 -2.26 11.13 10.49
CA GLU A 120 -2.00 9.86 11.16
C GLU A 120 -1.76 8.75 10.13
N VAL A 121 -1.11 7.66 10.57
CA VAL A 121 -0.91 6.46 9.77
C VAL A 121 -1.60 5.29 10.45
N ALA A 122 -2.47 4.59 9.70
CA ALA A 122 -3.05 3.33 10.12
C ALA A 122 -2.37 2.20 9.33
N PRO A 123 -1.53 1.38 10.00
CA PRO A 123 -0.86 0.26 9.35
C PRO A 123 -1.84 -0.84 8.98
N GLY A 124 -1.45 -1.68 8.03
CA GLY A 124 -2.21 -2.84 7.60
C GLY A 124 -1.42 -4.14 7.75
N VAL A 125 -2.03 -5.25 7.35
CA VAL A 125 -1.34 -6.53 7.18
C VAL A 125 -0.44 -6.42 5.95
N SER A 126 0.86 -6.67 6.14
CA SER A 126 1.80 -6.64 5.02
C SER A 126 1.57 -7.81 4.06
N GLN A 127 1.70 -7.57 2.76
CA GLN A 127 1.69 -8.62 1.73
C GLN A 127 2.72 -9.72 2.02
N VAL A 128 3.85 -9.36 2.62
CA VAL A 128 4.92 -10.29 3.00
C VAL A 128 4.42 -11.40 3.93
N SER A 129 3.69 -11.04 4.96
CA SER A 129 3.13 -12.02 5.91
C SER A 129 1.77 -12.55 5.45
N GLY A 130 0.96 -11.74 4.79
CA GLY A 130 -0.37 -12.14 4.32
C GLY A 130 -0.31 -13.27 3.29
N VAL A 131 0.52 -13.13 2.26
CA VAL A 131 0.70 -14.15 1.22
C VAL A 131 1.27 -15.44 1.81
N ALA A 132 2.28 -15.34 2.68
CA ALA A 132 2.87 -16.51 3.33
C ALA A 132 1.86 -17.26 4.23
N ALA A 133 1.00 -16.51 4.94
CA ALA A 133 -0.06 -17.10 5.76
C ALA A 133 -1.09 -17.85 4.91
N TYR A 134 -1.55 -17.28 3.79
CA TYR A 134 -2.47 -17.96 2.88
C TYR A 134 -1.84 -19.14 2.15
N ALA A 135 -0.54 -19.07 1.84
CA ALA A 135 0.21 -20.18 1.29
C ALA A 135 0.54 -21.27 2.32
N GLY A 136 0.31 -21.01 3.61
CA GLY A 136 0.47 -21.99 4.68
C GLY A 136 1.91 -22.28 5.09
N PHE A 137 2.86 -21.36 4.87
CA PHE A 137 4.23 -21.58 5.29
C PHE A 137 4.78 -20.39 6.11
N PRO A 138 5.64 -20.68 7.11
CA PRO A 138 6.27 -19.64 7.89
C PRO A 138 7.44 -19.00 7.14
N LEU A 139 7.63 -17.70 7.33
CA LEU A 139 8.75 -16.96 6.73
C LEU A 139 10.09 -17.29 7.36
N MET A 140 10.10 -17.82 8.57
CA MET A 140 11.31 -18.22 9.28
C MET A 140 11.23 -19.70 9.71
N SER A 141 12.38 -20.38 9.70
CA SER A 141 12.51 -21.77 10.08
C SER A 141 13.84 -21.99 10.84
N PRO A 142 14.09 -23.18 11.40
CA PRO A 142 15.39 -23.49 12.00
C PRO A 142 16.58 -23.32 11.04
N THR A 143 16.36 -23.44 9.74
CA THR A 143 17.38 -23.26 8.69
C THR A 143 17.37 -21.87 8.07
N ALA A 144 16.20 -21.33 7.77
CA ALA A 144 16.03 -19.97 7.22
C ALA A 144 15.75 -18.99 8.37
N ARG A 145 16.80 -18.39 8.91
CA ARG A 145 16.71 -17.49 10.08
C ARG A 145 16.64 -16.02 9.74
N GLU A 146 16.66 -15.69 8.48
CA GLU A 146 16.60 -14.32 7.97
C GLU A 146 15.55 -14.24 6.86
N VAL A 147 14.87 -13.11 6.80
CA VAL A 147 13.95 -12.76 5.70
C VAL A 147 14.56 -11.59 4.96
N ARG A 148 14.70 -11.72 3.65
CA ARG A 148 15.17 -10.66 2.78
C ARG A 148 14.06 -10.27 1.83
N ILE A 149 13.69 -8.99 1.89
CA ILE A 149 12.69 -8.39 1.01
C ILE A 149 13.45 -7.51 0.04
N ILE A 150 13.29 -7.77 -1.25
CA ILE A 150 14.01 -7.07 -2.30
C ILE A 150 13.10 -6.93 -3.52
N GLU A 151 13.17 -5.80 -4.21
CA GLU A 151 12.52 -5.61 -5.50
C GLU A 151 13.26 -6.40 -6.59
N ALA A 152 12.53 -6.95 -7.56
CA ALA A 152 13.12 -7.79 -8.61
C ALA A 152 14.23 -7.08 -9.38
N ASP A 153 14.06 -5.79 -9.65
CA ASP A 153 15.01 -4.98 -10.42
C ASP A 153 16.21 -4.48 -9.57
N ALA A 154 16.13 -4.62 -8.24
CA ALA A 154 17.20 -4.25 -7.32
C ALA A 154 18.18 -5.41 -7.05
N VAL A 155 17.93 -6.62 -7.55
CA VAL A 155 18.81 -7.76 -7.35
C VAL A 155 20.07 -7.61 -8.20
N THR A 156 21.20 -7.42 -7.54
CA THR A 156 22.53 -7.29 -8.19
C THR A 156 23.38 -8.54 -8.02
N ASP A 157 23.11 -9.38 -7.01
CA ASP A 157 23.86 -10.60 -6.72
C ASP A 157 22.93 -11.75 -6.32
N TRP A 158 22.64 -12.62 -7.29
CA TRP A 158 21.84 -13.83 -7.08
C TRP A 158 22.54 -14.87 -6.20
N ALA A 159 23.90 -14.89 -6.19
CA ALA A 159 24.65 -15.85 -5.37
C ALA A 159 24.46 -15.57 -3.88
N GLU A 160 24.37 -14.31 -3.49
CA GLU A 160 24.06 -13.95 -2.10
C GLU A 160 22.66 -14.45 -1.71
N LEU A 161 21.67 -14.30 -2.58
CA LEU A 161 20.28 -14.70 -2.33
C LEU A 161 20.07 -16.22 -2.41
N ALA A 162 20.97 -16.96 -3.05
CA ALA A 162 20.86 -18.42 -3.16
C ALA A 162 21.10 -19.18 -1.84
N SER A 163 21.63 -18.52 -0.81
CA SER A 163 21.88 -19.14 0.49
C SER A 163 20.59 -19.68 1.13
N PRO A 164 20.60 -20.92 1.66
CA PRO A 164 19.44 -21.49 2.36
C PRO A 164 19.12 -20.81 3.70
N ARG A 165 19.99 -19.90 4.16
CA ARG A 165 19.77 -19.12 5.38
C ARG A 165 18.66 -18.11 5.26
N PHE A 166 18.25 -17.78 4.03
CA PHE A 166 17.26 -16.74 3.76
C PHE A 166 15.96 -17.31 3.23
N THR A 167 14.86 -16.78 3.70
CA THR A 167 13.63 -16.69 2.92
C THR A 167 13.72 -15.41 2.11
N VAL A 168 13.67 -15.53 0.78
CA VAL A 168 13.70 -14.38 -0.14
C VAL A 168 12.28 -14.05 -0.55
N ILE A 169 11.91 -12.79 -0.42
CA ILE A 169 10.60 -12.26 -0.79
C ILE A 169 10.82 -11.18 -1.84
N ILE A 170 10.18 -11.36 -2.98
CA ILE A 170 10.22 -10.42 -4.10
C ILE A 170 8.77 -10.04 -4.41
N PRO A 171 8.24 -8.97 -3.78
CA PRO A 171 6.81 -8.63 -3.85
C PRO A 171 6.32 -8.35 -5.28
N ASP A 172 7.18 -7.77 -6.11
CA ASP A 172 6.94 -7.45 -7.53
C ASP A 172 7.38 -8.56 -8.49
N GLY A 173 7.72 -9.75 -7.97
CA GLY A 173 8.36 -10.81 -8.73
C GLY A 173 7.40 -11.79 -9.44
N ALA A 174 6.09 -11.68 -9.27
CA ALA A 174 5.15 -12.68 -9.77
C ALA A 174 5.26 -12.91 -11.28
N ASP A 175 5.29 -11.84 -12.07
CA ASP A 175 5.41 -11.91 -13.53
C ASP A 175 6.79 -12.40 -14.01
N LYS A 176 7.81 -12.28 -13.14
CA LYS A 176 9.21 -12.68 -13.39
C LYS A 176 9.56 -14.01 -12.69
N ALA A 177 8.60 -14.73 -12.11
CA ALA A 177 8.85 -15.90 -11.24
C ALA A 177 9.72 -16.97 -11.91
N VAL A 178 9.51 -17.25 -13.20
CA VAL A 178 10.31 -18.23 -13.96
C VAL A 178 11.76 -17.76 -14.14
N GLU A 179 11.97 -16.48 -14.43
CA GLU A 179 13.29 -15.88 -14.59
C GLU A 179 14.06 -15.87 -13.26
N ILE A 180 13.39 -15.42 -12.21
CA ILE A 180 13.91 -15.40 -10.83
C ILE A 180 14.32 -16.81 -10.39
N SER A 181 13.46 -17.81 -10.63
CA SER A 181 13.75 -19.20 -10.28
C SER A 181 14.99 -19.72 -11.00
N LYS A 182 15.10 -19.47 -12.31
CA LYS A 182 16.29 -19.84 -13.09
C LYS A 182 17.57 -19.17 -12.58
N ALA A 183 17.52 -17.89 -12.24
CA ALA A 183 18.65 -17.15 -11.71
C ALA A 183 19.10 -17.71 -10.34
N LEU A 184 18.16 -17.98 -9.44
CA LEU A 184 18.46 -18.60 -8.15
C LEU A 184 19.05 -20.01 -8.27
N LEU A 185 18.51 -20.85 -9.18
CA LEU A 185 19.06 -22.18 -9.45
C LEU A 185 20.47 -22.10 -10.02
N ALA A 186 20.72 -21.23 -11.00
CA ALA A 186 22.04 -21.00 -11.56
C ALA A 186 23.05 -20.51 -10.51
N ALA A 187 22.58 -19.75 -9.53
CA ALA A 187 23.36 -19.26 -8.39
C ALA A 187 23.56 -20.31 -7.26
N GLY A 188 23.05 -21.53 -7.42
CA GLY A 188 23.24 -22.64 -6.48
C GLY A 188 22.10 -22.87 -5.48
N ARG A 189 20.94 -22.22 -5.64
CA ARG A 189 19.74 -22.56 -4.85
C ARG A 189 19.29 -23.97 -5.21
N LYS A 190 18.91 -24.75 -4.20
CA LYS A 190 18.44 -26.12 -4.42
C LYS A 190 17.12 -26.13 -5.18
N ALA A 191 16.98 -27.07 -6.12
CA ALA A 191 15.80 -27.20 -6.96
C ALA A 191 14.52 -27.62 -6.19
N ASP A 192 14.70 -28.24 -5.02
CA ASP A 192 13.62 -28.65 -4.13
C ASP A 192 13.23 -27.53 -3.11
N THR A 193 13.77 -26.32 -3.27
CA THR A 193 13.37 -25.19 -2.44
C THR A 193 11.91 -24.79 -2.79
N PRO A 194 10.99 -24.79 -1.81
CA PRO A 194 9.61 -24.34 -2.05
C PRO A 194 9.57 -22.87 -2.50
N ILE A 195 8.64 -22.57 -3.41
CA ILE A 195 8.30 -21.22 -3.88
C ILE A 195 6.78 -21.09 -3.91
#